data_0b099890c8e1ca7cd73bce1d67941aa8
#
_entry.id   0b099890c8e1ca7cd73bce1d67941aa8
#
_cell.length_a   1.000
_cell.length_b   1.000
_cell.length_c   1.000
_cell.angle_alpha   90.00
_cell.angle_beta   90.00
_cell.angle_gamma   90.00
#
_symmetry.space_group_name_H-M   'P 1'
#
loop_
_entity.id
_entity.type
_entity.pdbx_description
1 polymer ?
#
loop_
_entity_poly.entity_id
_entity_poly.type
_entity_poly.pdbx_seq_one_letter_code
_entity_poly.pdbx_strand_id
1 'polypeptide(L)'
;AELIVIKKELELAFYQLSEGEKSVIALVGDLSRRLAIANPKRENPLEGDGIVLIDEIDLHLHPKWQEKIFPALQNTFPNIQFIVSTHAPKVLESVDENIQVIRLHEDAETHLVLAEPMEPMNGWDVNTILEDYMDTEVYNRKTTELLEQINVYLNEKAYDEAEKLVNKLAWMTSEENTKVVRARILIAKGR
;
A
#
# COMPACT_ATOMS: atom_id res chain seq x y z
N ALA A 1 19.99 24.46 19.54
CA ALA A 1 19.98 24.52 18.08
C ALA A 1 18.56 24.16 17.62
N GLU A 2 18.00 24.95 16.73
CA GLU A 2 16.67 24.70 16.14
C GLU A 2 16.87 24.03 14.78
N LEU A 3 16.07 23.01 14.49
CA LEU A 3 16.07 22.36 13.18
C LEU A 3 15.18 23.17 12.23
N ILE A 4 15.79 23.71 11.17
CA ILE A 4 15.12 24.45 10.10
C ILE A 4 15.15 23.58 8.85
N VAL A 5 14.01 23.45 8.19
CA VAL A 5 13.83 22.73 6.92
C VAL A 5 13.54 23.72 5.82
N ILE A 6 14.31 23.67 4.75
CA ILE A 6 14.08 24.51 3.57
C ILE A 6 13.17 23.72 2.60
N LYS A 7 11.96 24.26 2.35
CA LYS A 7 10.97 23.66 1.46
C LYS A 7 10.48 24.71 0.46
N LYS A 8 10.74 24.50 -0.83
CA LYS A 8 10.36 25.45 -1.90
C LYS A 8 10.76 26.90 -1.57
N GLU A 9 12.02 27.10 -1.16
CA GLU A 9 12.59 28.41 -0.76
C GLU A 9 12.05 28.99 0.56
N LEU A 10 11.16 28.30 1.26
CA LEU A 10 10.66 28.71 2.58
C LEU A 10 11.44 27.99 3.68
N GLU A 11 11.91 28.75 4.65
CA GLU A 11 12.49 28.25 5.88
C GLU A 11 11.36 27.93 6.87
N LEU A 12 11.23 26.67 7.24
CA LEU A 12 10.23 26.18 8.17
C LEU A 12 10.91 25.62 9.41
N ALA A 13 10.46 26.05 10.57
CA ALA A 13 10.87 25.40 11.82
C ALA A 13 10.21 24.00 11.90
N PHE A 14 10.87 23.07 12.57
CA PHE A 14 10.41 21.68 12.68
C PHE A 14 8.96 21.54 13.13
N TYR A 15 8.49 22.36 14.06
CA TYR A 15 7.11 22.33 14.54
C TYR A 15 6.05 22.75 13.50
N GLN A 16 6.46 23.44 12.41
CA GLN A 16 5.58 23.88 11.32
C GLN A 16 5.37 22.80 10.25
N LEU A 17 6.10 21.69 10.34
CA LEU A 17 5.97 20.57 9.43
C LEU A 17 4.73 19.74 9.75
N SER A 18 4.22 19.02 8.75
CA SER A 18 3.19 17.99 8.97
C SER A 18 3.73 16.85 9.85
N GLU A 19 2.83 16.11 10.51
CA GLU A 19 3.25 14.97 11.34
C GLU A 19 4.02 13.91 10.54
N GLY A 20 3.59 13.63 9.29
CA GLY A 20 4.33 12.70 8.43
C GLY A 20 5.74 13.20 8.09
N GLU A 21 5.92 14.49 7.80
CA GLU A 21 7.26 15.06 7.55
C GLU A 21 8.14 14.98 8.80
N LYS A 22 7.58 15.27 9.96
CA LYS A 22 8.29 15.14 11.25
C LYS A 22 8.72 13.70 11.51
N SER A 23 7.83 12.72 11.28
CA SER A 23 8.10 11.30 11.46
C SER A 23 9.24 10.82 10.55
N VAL A 24 9.22 11.16 9.26
CA VAL A 24 10.29 10.80 8.32
C VAL A 24 11.64 11.43 8.71
N ILE A 25 11.65 12.73 9.04
CA ILE A 25 12.88 13.42 9.44
C ILE A 25 13.44 12.80 10.74
N ALA A 26 12.58 12.51 11.70
CA ALA A 26 12.99 11.88 12.96
C ALA A 26 13.57 10.47 12.74
N LEU A 27 12.90 9.65 11.91
CA LEU A 27 13.35 8.30 11.58
C LEU A 27 14.71 8.32 10.88
N VAL A 28 14.83 9.09 9.78
CA VAL A 28 16.08 9.17 9.01
C VAL A 28 17.20 9.79 9.85
N GLY A 29 16.89 10.83 10.63
CA GLY A 29 17.88 11.48 11.52
C GLY A 29 18.38 10.56 12.61
N ASP A 30 17.51 9.82 13.31
CA ASP A 30 17.92 8.89 14.37
C ASP A 30 18.72 7.71 13.80
N LEU A 31 18.28 7.15 12.66
CA LEU A 31 18.98 6.05 12.01
C LEU A 31 20.38 6.48 11.52
N SER A 32 20.47 7.65 10.87
CA SER A 32 21.76 8.22 10.45
C SER A 32 22.70 8.45 11.63
N ARG A 33 22.20 8.99 12.73
CA ARG A 33 22.96 9.20 13.96
C ARG A 33 23.46 7.89 14.55
N ARG A 34 22.63 6.85 14.62
CA ARG A 34 23.01 5.51 15.12
C ARG A 34 24.09 4.90 14.25
N LEU A 35 23.94 4.95 12.93
CA LEU A 35 24.94 4.44 11.99
C LEU A 35 26.28 5.19 12.09
N ALA A 36 26.24 6.51 12.24
CA ALA A 36 27.47 7.30 12.44
C ALA A 36 28.21 6.92 13.72
N ILE A 37 27.49 6.65 14.82
CA ILE A 37 28.09 6.20 16.08
C ILE A 37 28.67 4.78 15.96
N ALA A 38 27.94 3.88 15.28
CA ALA A 38 28.32 2.49 15.11
C ALA A 38 29.52 2.33 14.15
N ASN A 39 29.65 3.23 13.17
CA ASN A 39 30.65 3.13 12.10
C ASN A 39 31.57 4.37 12.02
N PRO A 40 32.29 4.76 13.09
CA PRO A 40 32.99 6.04 13.15
C PRO A 40 34.21 6.13 12.23
N LYS A 41 34.65 5.00 11.67
CA LYS A 41 35.84 4.93 10.78
C LYS A 41 35.44 4.74 9.32
N ARG A 42 34.16 4.59 9.03
CA ARG A 42 33.65 4.41 7.66
C ARG A 42 33.55 5.77 6.96
N GLU A 43 33.98 5.87 5.71
CA GLU A 43 33.88 7.11 4.92
C GLU A 43 32.44 7.58 4.80
N ASN A 44 31.53 6.64 4.48
CA ASN A 44 30.10 6.88 4.53
C ASN A 44 29.45 5.99 5.60
N PRO A 45 29.14 6.52 6.80
CA PRO A 45 28.53 5.74 7.86
C PRO A 45 27.14 5.18 7.52
N LEU A 46 26.40 5.79 6.56
CA LEU A 46 25.05 5.34 6.14
C LEU A 46 25.09 3.99 5.41
N GLU A 47 26.25 3.57 4.92
CA GLU A 47 26.47 2.25 4.34
C GLU A 47 26.79 1.17 5.40
N GLY A 48 26.61 1.48 6.67
CA GLY A 48 26.76 0.53 7.77
C GLY A 48 25.73 -0.60 7.69
N ASP A 49 26.16 -1.79 8.13
CA ASP A 49 25.29 -2.97 8.14
C ASP A 49 24.40 -2.97 9.40
N GLY A 50 23.19 -3.49 9.30
CA GLY A 50 22.27 -3.59 10.43
C GLY A 50 20.90 -4.15 10.06
N ILE A 51 20.08 -4.32 11.11
CA ILE A 51 18.67 -4.72 10.97
C ILE A 51 17.83 -3.64 11.65
N VAL A 52 16.80 -3.16 10.95
CA VAL A 52 15.90 -2.12 11.45
C VAL A 52 14.46 -2.64 11.36
N LEU A 53 13.79 -2.61 12.50
CA LEU A 53 12.36 -2.94 12.59
C LEU A 53 11.58 -1.63 12.69
N ILE A 54 10.58 -1.48 11.83
CA ILE A 54 9.69 -0.31 11.82
C ILE A 54 8.25 -0.82 11.85
N ASP A 55 7.54 -0.45 12.89
CA ASP A 55 6.11 -0.71 12.98
C ASP A 55 5.33 0.44 12.34
N GLU A 56 4.31 0.11 11.52
CA GLU A 56 3.47 1.08 10.82
C GLU A 56 4.25 2.15 10.04
N ILE A 57 5.08 1.73 9.08
CA ILE A 57 5.93 2.63 8.28
C ILE A 57 5.13 3.74 7.56
N ASP A 58 3.85 3.52 7.33
CA ASP A 58 2.90 4.42 6.68
C ASP A 58 2.25 5.45 7.63
N LEU A 59 2.47 5.34 8.95
CA LEU A 59 1.79 6.16 9.95
C LEU A 59 1.96 7.65 9.67
N HIS A 60 0.83 8.37 9.58
CA HIS A 60 0.73 9.79 9.25
C HIS A 60 1.26 10.22 7.88
N LEU A 61 1.64 9.28 7.01
CA LEU A 61 2.12 9.61 5.67
C LEU A 61 0.96 9.81 4.69
N HIS A 62 1.06 10.86 3.88
CA HIS A 62 0.18 11.03 2.73
C HIS A 62 0.42 9.89 1.72
N PRO A 63 -0.61 9.37 0.99
CA PRO A 63 -0.47 8.24 0.06
C PRO A 63 0.69 8.36 -0.95
N LYS A 64 0.99 9.57 -1.44
CA LYS A 64 2.15 9.82 -2.32
C LYS A 64 3.51 9.60 -1.65
N TRP A 65 3.56 9.63 -0.31
CA TRP A 65 4.77 9.38 0.45
C TRP A 65 4.85 7.90 0.85
N GLN A 66 3.71 7.25 1.11
CA GLN A 66 3.64 5.82 1.37
C GLN A 66 4.26 5.00 0.23
N GLU A 67 4.00 5.38 -1.03
CA GLU A 67 4.61 4.77 -2.22
C GLU A 67 6.14 4.93 -2.28
N LYS A 68 6.70 5.97 -1.64
CA LYS A 68 8.11 6.35 -1.80
C LYS A 68 8.99 6.05 -0.59
N ILE A 69 8.39 5.89 0.59
CA ILE A 69 9.15 5.82 1.84
C ILE A 69 10.08 4.62 1.87
N PHE A 70 9.59 3.44 1.50
CA PHE A 70 10.38 2.23 1.57
C PHE A 70 11.54 2.21 0.56
N PRO A 71 11.32 2.49 -0.75
CA PRO A 71 12.41 2.66 -1.70
C PRO A 71 13.43 3.75 -1.29
N ALA A 72 12.97 4.85 -0.71
CA ALA A 72 13.86 5.91 -0.25
C ALA A 72 14.75 5.46 0.90
N LEU A 73 14.22 4.67 1.86
CA LEU A 73 15.01 4.10 2.96
C LEU A 73 16.06 3.13 2.44
N GLN A 74 15.70 2.22 1.53
CA GLN A 74 16.64 1.26 0.93
C GLN A 74 17.77 1.97 0.17
N ASN A 75 17.44 3.00 -0.60
CA ASN A 75 18.45 3.78 -1.33
C ASN A 75 19.37 4.59 -0.40
N THR A 76 18.83 5.06 0.74
CA THR A 76 19.61 5.86 1.70
C THR A 76 20.52 4.99 2.57
N PHE A 77 20.07 3.77 2.89
CA PHE A 77 20.73 2.83 3.78
C PHE A 77 20.88 1.45 3.11
N PRO A 78 21.75 1.32 2.11
CA PRO A 78 21.75 0.17 1.19
C PRO A 78 22.13 -1.17 1.85
N ASN A 79 22.78 -1.16 2.99
CA ASN A 79 23.20 -2.37 3.71
C ASN A 79 22.35 -2.67 4.96
N ILE A 80 21.24 -1.95 5.12
CA ILE A 80 20.29 -2.22 6.20
C ILE A 80 19.23 -3.21 5.72
N GLN A 81 19.01 -4.27 6.49
CA GLN A 81 17.82 -5.11 6.35
C GLN A 81 16.67 -4.43 7.08
N PHE A 82 15.66 -4.01 6.33
CA PHE A 82 14.42 -3.47 6.89
C PHE A 82 13.40 -4.57 7.08
N ILE A 83 12.78 -4.63 8.26
CA ILE A 83 11.59 -5.42 8.56
C ILE A 83 10.52 -4.43 8.97
N VAL A 84 9.48 -4.28 8.15
CA VAL A 84 8.47 -3.24 8.34
C VAL A 84 7.08 -3.83 8.39
N SER A 85 6.22 -3.29 9.24
CA SER A 85 4.78 -3.54 9.16
C SER A 85 4.06 -2.37 8.48
N THR A 86 2.94 -2.66 7.84
CA THR A 86 2.11 -1.65 7.19
C THR A 86 0.67 -2.14 7.04
N HIS A 87 -0.27 -1.20 7.13
CA HIS A 87 -1.68 -1.37 6.74
C HIS A 87 -2.03 -0.60 5.46
N ALA A 88 -1.03 0.01 4.80
CA ALA A 88 -1.26 0.83 3.62
C ALA A 88 -0.97 0.05 2.33
N PRO A 89 -1.99 -0.17 1.47
CA PRO A 89 -1.80 -0.84 0.18
C PRO A 89 -0.82 -0.08 -0.73
N LYS A 90 -0.70 1.25 -0.56
CA LYS A 90 0.26 2.07 -1.32
C LYS A 90 1.73 1.76 -1.00
N VAL A 91 2.04 1.26 0.19
CA VAL A 91 3.39 0.77 0.51
C VAL A 91 3.64 -0.53 -0.26
N LEU A 92 2.65 -1.44 -0.29
CA LEU A 92 2.75 -2.73 -1.00
C LEU A 92 2.84 -2.56 -2.52
N GLU A 93 2.17 -1.55 -3.10
CA GLU A 93 2.27 -1.23 -4.53
C GLU A 93 3.70 -0.85 -4.96
N SER A 94 4.52 -0.37 -4.01
CA SER A 94 5.90 0.09 -4.25
C SER A 94 6.97 -0.98 -4.08
N VAL A 95 6.60 -2.20 -3.66
CA VAL A 95 7.57 -3.28 -3.46
C VAL A 95 7.96 -3.96 -4.77
N ASP A 96 9.23 -4.33 -4.89
CA ASP A 96 9.79 -5.06 -6.03
C ASP A 96 10.02 -6.55 -5.70
N GLU A 97 10.56 -7.29 -6.66
CA GLU A 97 10.82 -8.73 -6.52
C GLU A 97 11.86 -9.10 -5.46
N ASN A 98 12.63 -8.14 -4.94
CA ASN A 98 13.62 -8.37 -3.88
C ASN A 98 13.03 -8.27 -2.48
N ILE A 99 11.76 -7.88 -2.37
CA ILE A 99 11.08 -7.67 -1.10
C ILE A 99 10.14 -8.84 -0.82
N GLN A 100 10.38 -9.53 0.28
CA GLN A 100 9.47 -10.56 0.76
C GLN A 100 8.30 -9.91 1.51
N VAL A 101 7.09 -10.11 1.03
CA VAL A 101 5.86 -9.75 1.71
C VAL A 101 5.35 -10.94 2.50
N ILE A 102 4.97 -10.71 3.75
CA ILE A 102 4.40 -11.71 4.65
C ILE A 102 3.06 -11.18 5.15
N ARG A 103 1.98 -11.89 4.85
CA ARG A 103 0.65 -11.60 5.40
C ARG A 103 0.54 -12.22 6.79
N LEU A 104 0.11 -11.40 7.75
CA LEU A 104 -0.28 -11.87 9.07
C LEU A 104 -1.80 -11.89 9.13
N HIS A 105 -2.37 -13.04 9.49
CA HIS A 105 -3.81 -13.18 9.67
C HIS A 105 -4.13 -14.06 10.88
N GLU A 106 -5.29 -13.87 11.48
CA GLU A 106 -5.79 -14.71 12.56
C GLU A 106 -6.52 -15.90 11.98
N ASP A 107 -6.14 -17.08 12.41
CA ASP A 107 -6.87 -18.32 12.10
C ASP A 107 -8.21 -18.34 12.87
N ALA A 108 -9.32 -18.51 12.13
CA ALA A 108 -10.66 -18.40 12.70
C ALA A 108 -11.01 -19.49 13.73
N GLU A 109 -10.35 -20.64 13.70
CA GLU A 109 -10.63 -21.75 14.61
C GLU A 109 -9.72 -21.74 15.84
N THR A 110 -8.45 -21.45 15.63
CA THR A 110 -7.43 -21.52 16.69
C THR A 110 -7.13 -20.18 17.34
N HIS A 111 -7.56 -19.07 16.75
CA HIS A 111 -7.21 -17.69 17.16
C HIS A 111 -5.70 -17.42 17.19
N LEU A 112 -4.91 -18.22 16.49
CA LEU A 112 -3.47 -18.00 16.36
C LEU A 112 -3.18 -17.07 15.19
N VAL A 113 -2.18 -16.21 15.37
CA VAL A 113 -1.67 -15.40 14.25
C VAL A 113 -0.76 -16.27 13.39
N LEU A 114 -1.14 -16.44 12.14
CA LEU A 114 -0.39 -17.16 11.13
C LEU A 114 0.37 -16.18 10.23
N ALA A 115 1.54 -16.59 9.77
CA ALA A 115 2.38 -15.84 8.84
C ALA A 115 2.46 -16.59 7.51
N GLU A 116 1.99 -15.96 6.44
CA GLU A 116 1.93 -16.54 5.10
C GLU A 116 2.80 -15.70 4.14
N PRO A 117 3.85 -16.31 3.55
CA PRO A 117 4.60 -15.64 2.48
C PRO A 117 3.70 -15.42 1.27
N MET A 118 3.73 -14.20 0.74
CA MET A 118 2.93 -13.82 -0.42
C MET A 118 3.79 -13.81 -1.69
N GLU A 119 3.13 -14.07 -2.83
CA GLU A 119 3.76 -13.91 -4.15
C GLU A 119 4.13 -12.44 -4.40
N PRO A 120 5.15 -12.15 -5.23
CA PRO A 120 5.51 -10.78 -5.57
C PRO A 120 4.34 -10.00 -6.17
N MET A 121 4.07 -8.81 -5.64
CA MET A 121 2.93 -7.96 -6.04
C MET A 121 3.31 -6.91 -7.09
N ASN A 122 4.43 -7.07 -7.78
CA ASN A 122 4.91 -6.07 -8.73
C ASN A 122 3.88 -5.79 -9.83
N GLY A 123 3.46 -4.52 -9.95
CA GLY A 123 2.47 -4.08 -10.94
C GLY A 123 1.01 -4.31 -10.55
N TRP A 124 0.72 -4.72 -9.34
CA TRP A 124 -0.65 -4.83 -8.85
C TRP A 124 -1.22 -3.45 -8.50
N ASP A 125 -2.50 -3.24 -8.80
CA ASP A 125 -3.19 -2.01 -8.39
C ASP A 125 -3.71 -2.12 -6.95
N VAL A 126 -3.93 -0.94 -6.34
CA VAL A 126 -4.36 -0.82 -4.94
C VAL A 126 -5.64 -1.61 -4.63
N ASN A 127 -6.61 -1.65 -5.55
CA ASN A 127 -7.87 -2.34 -5.29
C ASN A 127 -7.67 -3.85 -5.23
N THR A 128 -6.83 -4.39 -6.11
CA THR A 128 -6.45 -5.80 -6.10
C THR A 128 -5.70 -6.17 -4.82
N ILE A 129 -4.78 -5.29 -4.36
CA ILE A 129 -4.08 -5.50 -3.09
C ILE A 129 -5.07 -5.51 -1.92
N LEU A 130 -6.04 -4.59 -1.89
CA LEU A 130 -7.06 -4.55 -0.84
C LEU A 130 -7.96 -5.80 -0.85
N GLU A 131 -8.46 -6.21 -2.03
CA GLU A 131 -9.38 -7.34 -2.17
C GLU A 131 -8.67 -8.68 -1.88
N ASP A 132 -7.52 -8.95 -2.53
CA ASP A 132 -6.89 -10.28 -2.57
C ASP A 132 -5.88 -10.51 -1.43
N TYR A 133 -5.26 -9.43 -0.91
CA TYR A 133 -4.20 -9.56 0.08
C TYR A 133 -4.57 -9.01 1.47
N MET A 134 -5.43 -7.99 1.53
CA MET A 134 -5.81 -7.39 2.80
C MET A 134 -7.22 -7.77 3.26
N ASP A 135 -7.91 -8.66 2.54
CA ASP A 135 -9.28 -9.13 2.83
C ASP A 135 -10.26 -7.95 3.09
N THR A 136 -10.07 -6.84 2.36
CA THR A 136 -10.80 -5.60 2.57
C THR A 136 -11.78 -5.36 1.45
N GLU A 137 -13.06 -5.15 1.79
CA GLU A 137 -14.07 -4.76 0.81
C GLU A 137 -13.76 -3.37 0.23
N VAL A 138 -13.49 -3.30 -1.07
CA VAL A 138 -13.20 -2.04 -1.79
C VAL A 138 -14.46 -1.22 -2.00
N TYR A 139 -15.61 -1.89 -2.09
CA TYR A 139 -16.89 -1.25 -2.33
C TYR A 139 -17.77 -1.29 -1.08
N ASN A 140 -18.68 -0.30 -0.97
CA ASN A 140 -19.70 -0.36 0.07
C ASN A 140 -20.63 -1.55 -0.16
N ARG A 141 -21.28 -2.05 0.89
CA ARG A 141 -22.11 -3.24 0.90
C ARG A 141 -23.12 -3.29 -0.27
N LYS A 142 -23.78 -2.16 -0.58
CA LYS A 142 -24.77 -2.11 -1.68
C LYS A 142 -24.15 -2.36 -3.05
N THR A 143 -22.94 -1.87 -3.27
CA THR A 143 -22.20 -2.04 -4.51
C THR A 143 -21.64 -3.47 -4.60
N THR A 144 -21.15 -4.04 -3.50
CA THR A 144 -20.71 -5.43 -3.41
C THR A 144 -21.85 -6.39 -3.74
N GLU A 145 -23.01 -6.26 -3.07
CA GLU A 145 -24.22 -7.06 -3.36
C GLU A 145 -24.66 -6.97 -4.83
N LEU A 146 -24.54 -5.77 -5.43
CA LEU A 146 -24.88 -5.57 -6.85
C LEU A 146 -23.88 -6.25 -7.78
N LEU A 147 -22.58 -6.19 -7.47
CA LEU A 147 -21.54 -6.87 -8.24
C LEU A 147 -21.67 -8.39 -8.17
N GLU A 148 -21.99 -8.94 -7.00
CA GLU A 148 -22.25 -10.37 -6.83
C GLU A 148 -23.43 -10.82 -7.69
N GLN A 149 -24.56 -10.09 -7.68
CA GLN A 149 -25.71 -10.38 -8.53
C GLN A 149 -25.37 -10.30 -10.02
N ILE A 150 -24.59 -9.31 -10.45
CA ILE A 150 -24.11 -9.22 -11.83
C ILE A 150 -23.31 -10.47 -12.20
N ASN A 151 -22.39 -10.91 -11.33
CA ASN A 151 -21.57 -12.10 -11.57
C ASN A 151 -22.43 -13.37 -11.67
N VAL A 152 -23.45 -13.53 -10.83
CA VAL A 152 -24.39 -14.66 -10.91
C VAL A 152 -25.08 -14.68 -12.28
N TYR A 153 -25.67 -13.57 -12.73
CA TYR A 153 -26.34 -13.50 -14.03
C TYR A 153 -25.39 -13.70 -15.22
N LEU A 154 -24.15 -13.22 -15.13
CA LEU A 154 -23.14 -13.48 -16.16
C LEU A 154 -22.79 -14.97 -16.25
N ASN A 155 -22.64 -15.66 -15.11
CA ASN A 155 -22.37 -17.09 -15.07
C ASN A 155 -23.55 -17.94 -15.59
N GLU A 156 -24.78 -17.51 -15.32
CA GLU A 156 -26.01 -18.13 -15.81
C GLU A 156 -26.33 -17.76 -17.27
N LYS A 157 -25.49 -16.91 -17.90
CA LYS A 157 -25.71 -16.35 -19.25
C LYS A 157 -27.02 -15.56 -19.40
N ALA A 158 -27.56 -15.04 -18.31
CA ALA A 158 -28.73 -14.18 -18.25
C ALA A 158 -28.34 -12.73 -18.54
N TYR A 159 -27.90 -12.48 -19.78
CA TYR A 159 -27.26 -11.21 -20.16
C TYR A 159 -28.17 -9.99 -20.08
N ASP A 160 -29.46 -10.14 -20.27
CA ASP A 160 -30.42 -9.04 -20.21
C ASP A 160 -30.65 -8.57 -18.77
N GLU A 161 -30.68 -9.50 -17.82
CA GLU A 161 -30.72 -9.23 -16.38
C GLU A 161 -29.41 -8.60 -15.89
N ALA A 162 -28.27 -9.17 -16.31
CA ALA A 162 -26.97 -8.61 -16.02
C ALA A 162 -26.85 -7.16 -16.50
N GLU A 163 -27.29 -6.86 -17.72
CA GLU A 163 -27.22 -5.52 -18.31
C GLU A 163 -28.02 -4.47 -17.51
N LYS A 164 -29.21 -4.83 -17.01
CA LYS A 164 -30.01 -3.95 -16.15
C LYS A 164 -29.22 -3.56 -14.87
N LEU A 165 -28.59 -4.55 -14.24
CA LEU A 165 -27.80 -4.31 -13.03
C LEU A 165 -26.51 -3.54 -13.31
N VAL A 166 -25.85 -3.81 -14.45
CA VAL A 166 -24.67 -3.05 -14.89
C VAL A 166 -25.03 -1.58 -15.14
N ASN A 167 -26.18 -1.29 -15.75
CA ASN A 167 -26.66 0.08 -15.94
C ASN A 167 -26.94 0.77 -14.58
N LYS A 168 -27.48 0.04 -13.61
CA LYS A 168 -27.67 0.55 -12.24
C LYS A 168 -26.32 0.83 -11.57
N LEU A 169 -25.34 -0.07 -11.72
CA LEU A 169 -23.99 0.11 -11.20
C LEU A 169 -23.31 1.32 -11.83
N ALA A 170 -23.40 1.49 -13.15
CA ALA A 170 -22.87 2.63 -13.88
C ALA A 170 -23.46 3.96 -13.40
N TRP A 171 -24.77 4.00 -13.15
CA TRP A 171 -25.41 5.17 -12.58
C TRP A 171 -24.93 5.51 -11.16
N MET A 172 -24.66 4.48 -10.34
CA MET A 172 -24.18 4.65 -8.94
C MET A 172 -22.70 5.02 -8.84
N THR A 173 -21.89 4.63 -9.81
CA THR A 173 -20.44 4.80 -9.81
C THR A 173 -19.97 5.71 -10.94
N SER A 174 -19.76 5.15 -12.12
CA SER A 174 -19.43 5.82 -13.38
C SER A 174 -19.49 4.80 -14.52
N GLU A 175 -19.76 5.27 -15.75
CA GLU A 175 -19.59 4.46 -16.97
C GLU A 175 -18.16 3.98 -17.19
N GLU A 176 -17.18 4.74 -16.68
CA GLU A 176 -15.74 4.43 -16.78
C GLU A 176 -15.25 3.49 -15.67
N ASN A 177 -16.12 3.10 -14.73
CA ASN A 177 -15.75 2.16 -13.67
C ASN A 177 -15.29 0.84 -14.29
N THR A 178 -14.13 0.34 -13.89
CA THR A 178 -13.51 -0.86 -14.47
C THR A 178 -14.39 -2.10 -14.38
N LYS A 179 -15.18 -2.26 -13.30
CA LYS A 179 -16.12 -3.37 -13.13
C LYS A 179 -17.31 -3.25 -14.09
N VAL A 180 -17.80 -2.01 -14.36
CA VAL A 180 -18.86 -1.73 -15.37
C VAL A 180 -18.36 -2.07 -16.77
N VAL A 181 -17.19 -1.56 -17.13
CA VAL A 181 -16.59 -1.80 -18.45
C VAL A 181 -16.35 -3.30 -18.68
N ARG A 182 -15.78 -3.99 -17.68
CA ARG A 182 -15.55 -5.44 -17.75
C ARG A 182 -16.84 -6.23 -17.93
N ALA A 183 -17.89 -5.91 -17.17
CA ALA A 183 -19.17 -6.58 -17.26
C ALA A 183 -19.81 -6.37 -18.65
N ARG A 184 -19.77 -5.15 -19.21
CA ARG A 184 -20.26 -4.87 -20.56
C ARG A 184 -19.52 -5.65 -21.65
N ILE A 185 -18.18 -5.77 -21.51
CA ILE A 185 -17.37 -6.59 -22.44
C ILE A 185 -17.81 -8.07 -22.37
N LEU A 186 -18.03 -8.61 -21.16
CA LEU A 186 -18.48 -10.00 -20.99
C LEU A 186 -19.87 -10.23 -21.58
N ILE A 187 -20.82 -9.32 -21.38
CA ILE A 187 -22.17 -9.37 -21.98
C ILE A 187 -22.06 -9.34 -23.51
N ALA A 188 -21.26 -8.44 -24.07
CA ALA A 188 -21.08 -8.30 -25.52
C ALA A 188 -20.42 -9.53 -26.18
N LYS A 189 -19.54 -10.23 -25.44
CA LYS A 189 -18.87 -11.47 -25.93
C LYS A 189 -19.77 -12.70 -25.79
N GLY A 190 -20.72 -12.68 -24.88
CA GLY A 190 -21.58 -13.82 -24.60
C GLY A 190 -22.87 -13.86 -25.43
N ARG A 191 -23.28 -12.73 -26.00
CA ARG A 191 -24.38 -12.61 -26.99
C ARG A 191 -23.86 -12.93 -28.37
#